data_b34ac96779f9bb1a0053ae2427af47ff
#
_entry.id   b34ac96779f9bb1a0053ae2427af47ff
#
_cell.length_a   1.000
_cell.length_b   1.000
_cell.length_c   1.000
_cell.angle_alpha   90.00
_cell.angle_beta   90.00
_cell.angle_gamma   90.00
#
_symmetry.space_group_name_H-M   'P 1'
#
loop_
_entity.id
_entity.type
_entity.pdbx_description
1 polymer ?
#
loop_
_entity_poly.entity_id
_entity_poly.type
_entity_poly.pdbx_seq_one_letter_code
_entity_poly.pdbx_strand_id
1 'polypeptide(L)'
;MVSTSGSQLLPEKAVEELRLKLLPMTTILTPNIPEAQLLIKDSGSETPEPTDISGLIDLAKRICSLGPRAVLLKGGHLPLTKDHKVARTPGESTTVIDVLYDGETSTTTLFETDYLVSKNTHGTGCSLASAISANLATGKDMVRAVRSAVRFVEAGIKTSVDLGKGSGPINHFHSIYTMPFSP
;
A
#
# COMPACT_ATOMS: atom_id res chain seq x y z
N MET A 1 -7.92 1.63 9.03
CA MET A 1 -8.58 2.94 9.16
C MET A 1 -9.80 3.03 8.25
N VAL A 2 -9.66 2.66 7.00
CA VAL A 2 -10.76 2.60 6.03
C VAL A 2 -10.86 1.19 5.48
N SER A 3 -12.09 0.65 5.38
CA SER A 3 -12.32 -0.66 4.76
C SER A 3 -12.09 -0.60 3.26
N THR A 4 -11.96 -1.75 2.61
CA THR A 4 -11.90 -1.85 1.14
C THR A 4 -13.14 -1.25 0.47
N SER A 5 -14.29 -1.21 1.17
CA SER A 5 -15.54 -0.58 0.73
C SER A 5 -15.61 0.93 1.00
N GLY A 6 -14.54 1.56 1.52
CA GLY A 6 -14.49 2.99 1.81
C GLY A 6 -15.10 3.41 3.15
N SER A 7 -15.60 2.49 3.96
CA SER A 7 -16.18 2.82 5.27
C SER A 7 -15.08 3.10 6.29
N GLN A 8 -15.20 4.19 7.04
CA GLN A 8 -14.29 4.51 8.13
C GLN A 8 -14.49 3.51 9.28
N LEU A 9 -13.42 2.79 9.63
CA LEU A 9 -13.42 1.76 10.68
C LEU A 9 -13.05 2.30 12.06
N LEU A 10 -12.28 3.39 12.11
CA LEU A 10 -11.86 4.04 13.35
C LEU A 10 -12.71 5.28 13.62
N PRO A 11 -13.16 5.51 14.86
CA PRO A 11 -13.74 6.79 15.26
C PRO A 11 -12.78 7.95 15.00
N GLU A 12 -13.30 9.16 14.76
CA GLU A 12 -12.49 10.36 14.50
C GLU A 12 -11.43 10.60 15.57
N LYS A 13 -11.81 10.50 16.86
CA LYS A 13 -10.88 10.63 17.99
C LYS A 13 -9.73 9.62 17.92
N ALA A 14 -9.95 8.39 17.44
CA ALA A 14 -8.88 7.40 17.30
C ALA A 14 -7.96 7.71 16.13
N VAL A 15 -8.47 8.33 15.06
CA VAL A 15 -7.65 8.83 13.93
C VAL A 15 -6.76 9.99 14.40
N GLU A 16 -7.32 10.93 15.18
CA GLU A 16 -6.58 12.03 15.79
C GLU A 16 -5.46 11.52 16.71
N GLU A 17 -5.75 10.59 17.62
CA GLU A 17 -4.77 9.99 18.52
C GLU A 17 -3.65 9.26 17.76
N LEU A 18 -4.01 8.51 16.71
CA LEU A 18 -3.06 7.87 15.81
C LEU A 18 -2.13 8.92 15.18
N ARG A 19 -2.69 9.98 14.61
CA ARG A 19 -1.93 11.05 13.98
C ARG A 19 -1.00 11.77 14.96
N LEU A 20 -1.52 12.16 16.11
CA LEU A 20 -0.76 12.98 17.06
C LEU A 20 0.27 12.19 17.88
N LYS A 21 -0.01 10.92 18.19
CA LYS A 21 0.81 10.14 19.11
C LYS A 21 1.60 9.02 18.45
N LEU A 22 1.02 8.33 17.44
CA LEU A 22 1.66 7.17 16.84
C LEU A 22 2.50 7.51 15.63
N LEU A 23 2.04 8.41 14.74
CA LEU A 23 2.79 8.76 13.53
C LEU A 23 4.19 9.30 13.82
N PRO A 24 4.41 10.17 14.84
CA PRO A 24 5.76 10.65 15.15
C PRO A 24 6.75 9.56 15.61
N MET A 25 6.23 8.38 16.02
CA MET A 25 7.04 7.24 16.45
C MET A 25 7.18 6.17 15.35
N THR A 26 6.56 6.39 14.20
CA THR A 26 6.43 5.39 13.13
C THR A 26 7.64 5.40 12.22
N THR A 27 8.33 4.27 12.10
CA THR A 27 9.46 4.10 11.17
C THR A 27 9.00 4.11 9.71
N ILE A 28 7.91 3.40 9.40
CA ILE A 28 7.28 3.42 8.08
C ILE A 28 5.77 3.27 8.22
N LEU A 29 5.03 4.15 7.56
CA LEU A 29 3.58 4.05 7.42
C LEU A 29 3.23 3.53 6.03
N THR A 30 2.24 2.62 5.92
CA THR A 30 1.86 1.99 4.65
C THR A 30 0.39 2.22 4.28
N PRO A 31 -0.06 3.47 4.11
CA PRO A 31 -1.46 3.79 3.83
C PRO A 31 -1.83 3.49 2.37
N ASN A 32 -3.10 3.20 2.13
CA ASN A 32 -3.69 3.37 0.81
C ASN A 32 -4.10 4.83 0.57
N ILE A 33 -4.51 5.19 -0.64
CA ILE A 33 -4.89 6.57 -0.99
C ILE A 33 -6.02 7.10 -0.09
N PRO A 34 -7.15 6.38 0.11
CA PRO A 34 -8.20 6.84 1.02
C PRO A 34 -7.76 7.03 2.47
N GLU A 35 -6.89 6.17 2.98
CA GLU A 35 -6.32 6.29 4.33
C GLU A 35 -5.40 7.52 4.45
N ALA A 36 -4.58 7.77 3.45
CA ALA A 36 -3.74 8.95 3.39
C ALA A 36 -4.56 10.23 3.37
N GLN A 37 -5.60 10.29 2.53
CA GLN A 37 -6.52 11.43 2.46
C GLN A 37 -7.24 11.67 3.79
N LEU A 38 -7.69 10.60 4.47
CA LEU A 38 -8.30 10.71 5.79
C LEU A 38 -7.37 11.35 6.82
N LEU A 39 -6.11 10.92 6.87
CA LEU A 39 -5.11 11.45 7.80
C LEU A 39 -4.80 12.93 7.55
N ILE A 40 -4.72 13.35 6.28
CA ILE A 40 -4.49 14.75 5.93
C ILE A 40 -5.72 15.60 6.24
N LYS A 41 -6.91 15.11 5.93
CA LYS A 41 -8.16 15.79 6.29
C LYS A 41 -8.28 15.99 7.80
N ASP A 42 -7.94 14.97 8.60
CA ASP A 42 -7.92 15.05 10.07
C ASP A 42 -6.89 16.07 10.59
N SER A 43 -5.83 16.38 9.84
CA SER A 43 -4.89 17.45 10.17
C SER A 43 -5.40 18.86 9.83
N GLY A 44 -6.61 19.00 9.30
CA GLY A 44 -7.20 20.29 8.90
C GLY A 44 -6.76 20.78 7.51
N SER A 45 -6.14 19.91 6.71
CA SER A 45 -5.66 20.25 5.35
C SER A 45 -6.53 19.59 4.29
N GLU A 46 -6.77 20.30 3.18
CA GLU A 46 -7.39 19.70 2.00
C GLU A 46 -6.37 18.95 1.16
N THR A 47 -6.78 17.82 0.59
CA THR A 47 -5.98 17.09 -0.39
C THR A 47 -6.77 16.92 -1.68
N PRO A 48 -6.24 17.34 -2.83
CA PRO A 48 -6.80 16.91 -4.10
C PRO A 48 -6.64 15.40 -4.27
N GLU A 49 -7.54 14.80 -5.01
CA GLU A 49 -7.38 13.40 -5.42
C GLU A 49 -6.16 13.28 -6.36
N PRO A 50 -5.24 12.33 -6.12
CA PRO A 50 -4.11 12.15 -7.01
C PRO A 50 -4.61 11.65 -8.37
N THR A 51 -4.19 12.31 -9.45
CA THR A 51 -4.56 11.99 -10.83
C THR A 51 -3.40 11.42 -11.64
N ASP A 52 -2.21 11.37 -11.06
CA ASP A 52 -0.98 10.90 -11.67
C ASP A 52 0.07 10.54 -10.62
N ILE A 53 1.26 10.12 -11.07
CA ILE A 53 2.37 9.76 -10.19
C ILE A 53 2.84 10.97 -9.35
N SER A 54 2.82 12.18 -9.91
CA SER A 54 3.22 13.39 -9.18
C SER A 54 2.30 13.64 -7.98
N GLY A 55 0.99 13.48 -8.19
CA GLY A 55 0.00 13.56 -7.12
C GLY A 55 0.19 12.50 -6.03
N LEU A 56 0.58 11.26 -6.40
CA LEU A 56 0.92 10.22 -5.43
C LEU A 56 2.17 10.59 -4.61
N ILE A 57 3.20 11.14 -5.27
CA ILE A 57 4.43 11.58 -4.59
C ILE A 57 4.11 12.72 -3.62
N ASP A 58 3.32 13.70 -4.03
CA ASP A 58 2.93 14.81 -3.17
C ASP A 58 2.11 14.35 -1.98
N LEU A 59 1.20 13.41 -2.18
CA LEU A 59 0.41 12.82 -1.09
C LEU A 59 1.31 12.08 -0.10
N ALA A 60 2.29 11.30 -0.56
CA ALA A 60 3.25 10.60 0.29
C ALA A 60 4.11 11.59 1.11
N LYS A 61 4.57 12.68 0.50
CA LYS A 61 5.32 13.76 1.20
C LYS A 61 4.49 14.42 2.29
N ARG A 62 3.23 14.75 1.99
CA ARG A 62 2.31 15.36 2.97
C ARG A 62 2.05 14.43 4.15
N ILE A 63 1.87 13.14 3.92
CA ILE A 63 1.75 12.16 5.00
C ILE A 63 3.03 12.09 5.82
N CYS A 64 4.20 12.10 5.17
CA CYS A 64 5.47 12.09 5.88
C CYS A 64 5.65 13.30 6.80
N SER A 65 5.14 14.48 6.39
CA SER A 65 5.17 15.68 7.23
C SER A 65 4.30 15.59 8.50
N LEU A 66 3.42 14.59 8.62
CA LEU A 66 2.65 14.33 9.83
C LEU A 66 3.44 13.54 10.90
N GLY A 67 4.68 13.14 10.62
CA GLY A 67 5.59 12.60 11.61
C GLY A 67 6.28 11.27 11.30
N PRO A 68 5.75 10.35 10.48
CA PRO A 68 6.45 9.10 10.19
C PRO A 68 7.77 9.36 9.46
N ARG A 69 8.79 8.56 9.76
CA ARG A 69 10.10 8.67 9.11
C ARG A 69 10.02 8.38 7.60
N ALA A 70 9.24 7.37 7.23
CA ALA A 70 9.02 7.02 5.83
C ALA A 70 7.54 6.68 5.58
N VAL A 71 7.12 6.81 4.32
CA VAL A 71 5.74 6.48 3.88
C VAL A 71 5.82 5.63 2.63
N LEU A 72 5.18 4.47 2.65
CA LEU A 72 4.88 3.68 1.45
C LEU A 72 3.41 3.88 1.09
N LEU A 73 3.12 4.84 0.23
CA LEU A 73 1.77 5.07 -0.28
C LEU A 73 1.43 4.00 -1.32
N LYS A 74 0.39 3.20 -1.04
CA LYS A 74 -0.07 2.13 -1.94
C LYS A 74 -0.94 2.68 -3.06
N GLY A 75 -0.51 2.48 -4.30
CA GLY A 75 -1.17 3.00 -5.50
C GLY A 75 -2.29 2.14 -6.06
N GLY A 76 -2.64 1.01 -5.43
CA GLY A 76 -3.62 0.06 -5.96
C GLY A 76 -5.03 0.61 -6.21
N HIS A 77 -5.36 1.79 -5.67
CA HIS A 77 -6.61 2.50 -5.94
C HIS A 77 -6.53 3.44 -7.15
N LEU A 78 -5.37 3.57 -7.77
CA LEU A 78 -5.12 4.37 -8.96
C LEU A 78 -4.37 3.52 -9.99
N PRO A 79 -5.02 2.53 -10.61
CA PRO A 79 -4.37 1.72 -11.63
C PRO A 79 -3.99 2.57 -12.84
N LEU A 80 -2.83 2.28 -13.41
CA LEU A 80 -2.25 3.03 -14.50
C LEU A 80 -2.20 2.20 -15.78
N THR A 81 -2.15 2.89 -16.92
CA THR A 81 -1.80 2.33 -18.22
C THR A 81 -0.29 2.09 -18.32
N LYS A 82 0.17 1.41 -19.37
CA LYS A 82 1.61 1.25 -19.66
C LYS A 82 2.38 2.58 -19.79
N ASP A 83 1.69 3.64 -20.19
CA ASP A 83 2.27 4.99 -20.32
C ASP A 83 2.14 5.80 -19.02
N HIS A 84 1.86 5.14 -17.90
CA HIS A 84 1.71 5.73 -16.56
C HIS A 84 0.61 6.81 -16.48
N LYS A 85 -0.42 6.72 -17.32
CA LYS A 85 -1.63 7.54 -17.22
C LYS A 85 -2.68 6.78 -16.42
N VAL A 86 -3.55 7.50 -15.74
CA VAL A 86 -4.66 6.87 -15.02
C VAL A 86 -5.54 6.08 -15.98
N ALA A 87 -5.73 4.81 -15.70
CA ALA A 87 -6.62 3.95 -16.44
C ALA A 87 -8.07 4.36 -16.18
N ARG A 88 -8.83 4.61 -17.24
CA ARG A 88 -10.23 5.03 -17.18
C ARG A 88 -11.19 3.84 -17.19
N THR A 89 -10.71 2.71 -17.65
CA THR A 89 -11.46 1.46 -17.73
C THR A 89 -10.63 0.30 -17.17
N PRO A 90 -11.26 -0.76 -16.66
CA PRO A 90 -10.52 -1.93 -16.16
C PRO A 90 -9.61 -2.57 -17.21
N GLY A 91 -9.98 -2.51 -18.50
CA GLY A 91 -9.17 -3.07 -19.60
C GLY A 91 -7.88 -2.28 -19.90
N GLU A 92 -7.79 -1.03 -19.46
CA GLU A 92 -6.59 -0.19 -19.60
C GLU A 92 -5.63 -0.35 -18.43
N SER A 93 -6.10 -0.94 -17.33
CA SER A 93 -5.32 -1.11 -16.09
C SER A 93 -4.25 -2.18 -16.30
N THR A 94 -3.00 -1.77 -16.37
CA THR A 94 -1.86 -2.68 -16.59
C THR A 94 -0.86 -2.65 -15.45
N THR A 95 -0.80 -1.52 -14.71
CA THR A 95 0.28 -1.24 -13.78
C THR A 95 -0.26 -0.62 -12.50
N VAL A 96 0.37 -0.96 -11.38
CA VAL A 96 0.19 -0.30 -10.07
C VAL A 96 1.54 0.25 -9.65
N ILE A 97 1.56 1.47 -9.12
CA ILE A 97 2.78 2.09 -8.60
C ILE A 97 2.59 2.42 -7.12
N ASP A 98 3.42 1.81 -6.28
CA ASP A 98 3.55 2.19 -4.88
C ASP A 98 4.69 3.20 -4.72
N VAL A 99 4.48 4.25 -3.95
CA VAL A 99 5.43 5.35 -3.77
C VAL A 99 6.03 5.27 -2.37
N LEU A 100 7.31 4.97 -2.28
CA LEU A 100 8.08 5.10 -1.03
C LEU A 100 8.72 6.49 -0.99
N TYR A 101 8.37 7.27 0.01
CA TYR A 101 9.06 8.52 0.36
C TYR A 101 9.77 8.35 1.70
N ASP A 102 11.07 8.58 1.71
CA ASP A 102 11.90 8.59 2.93
C ASP A 102 12.15 10.05 3.33
N GLY A 103 11.62 10.45 4.47
CA GLY A 103 11.71 11.84 4.97
C GLY A 103 13.11 12.21 5.48
N GLU A 104 13.93 11.25 5.94
CA GLU A 104 15.29 11.52 6.38
C GLU A 104 16.22 11.87 5.23
N THR A 105 16.09 11.16 4.12
CA THR A 105 16.92 11.36 2.93
C THR A 105 16.26 12.25 1.88
N SER A 106 14.97 12.58 2.05
CA SER A 106 14.13 13.29 1.08
C SER A 106 14.09 12.59 -0.29
N THR A 107 14.22 11.26 -0.31
CA THR A 107 14.25 10.49 -1.55
C THR A 107 12.91 9.81 -1.83
N THR A 108 12.58 9.69 -3.11
CA THR A 108 11.41 8.98 -3.60
C THR A 108 11.85 7.76 -4.39
N THR A 109 11.25 6.60 -4.08
CA THR A 109 11.43 5.36 -4.85
C THR A 109 10.07 4.85 -5.30
N LEU A 110 9.95 4.52 -6.57
CA LEU A 110 8.74 3.93 -7.15
C LEU A 110 8.88 2.41 -7.23
N PHE A 111 7.84 1.70 -6.84
CA PHE A 111 7.71 0.25 -7.01
C PHE A 111 6.57 -0.01 -7.97
N GLU A 112 6.93 -0.45 -9.16
CA GLU A 112 5.99 -0.80 -10.21
C GLU A 112 5.73 -2.30 -10.18
N THR A 113 4.44 -2.69 -10.25
CA THR A 113 3.97 -4.07 -10.32
C THR A 113 2.85 -4.18 -11.35
N ASP A 114 2.61 -5.38 -11.85
CA ASP A 114 1.46 -5.64 -12.72
C ASP A 114 0.14 -5.40 -11.98
N TYR A 115 -0.84 -4.83 -12.67
CA TYR A 115 -2.21 -4.80 -12.17
C TYR A 115 -2.81 -6.20 -12.24
N LEU A 116 -3.03 -6.82 -11.09
CA LEU A 116 -3.56 -8.18 -11.00
C LEU A 116 -5.07 -8.14 -10.71
N VAL A 117 -5.86 -8.66 -11.64
CA VAL A 117 -7.28 -8.90 -11.41
C VAL A 117 -7.42 -10.15 -10.55
N SER A 118 -7.72 -9.98 -9.28
CA SER A 118 -7.90 -11.09 -8.35
C SER A 118 -8.96 -10.72 -7.30
N LYS A 119 -9.79 -11.68 -6.93
CA LYS A 119 -10.65 -11.57 -5.76
C LYS A 119 -9.92 -11.90 -4.45
N ASN A 120 -8.72 -12.49 -4.53
CA ASN A 120 -7.93 -12.95 -3.39
C ASN A 120 -6.95 -11.87 -2.94
N THR A 121 -7.50 -10.74 -2.48
CA THR A 121 -6.74 -9.59 -2.02
C THR A 121 -6.90 -9.32 -0.52
N HIS A 122 -7.62 -10.20 0.19
CA HIS A 122 -7.78 -10.06 1.63
C HIS A 122 -6.45 -10.28 2.36
N GLY A 123 -6.09 -9.33 3.22
CA GLY A 123 -4.86 -9.40 4.01
C GLY A 123 -3.60 -8.90 3.30
N THR A 124 -3.66 -8.42 2.05
CA THR A 124 -2.50 -7.87 1.32
C THR A 124 -1.80 -6.76 2.08
N GLY A 125 -2.55 -5.81 2.65
CA GLY A 125 -1.99 -4.69 3.41
C GLY A 125 -1.28 -5.14 4.68
N CYS A 126 -1.90 -6.05 5.45
CA CYS A 126 -1.30 -6.61 6.66
C CYS A 126 -0.04 -7.43 6.34
N SER A 127 -0.09 -8.24 5.28
CA SER A 127 1.04 -9.05 4.82
C SER A 127 2.20 -8.17 4.35
N LEU A 128 1.91 -7.08 3.62
CA LEU A 128 2.91 -6.12 3.19
C LEU A 128 3.62 -5.48 4.39
N ALA A 129 2.88 -4.94 5.34
CA ALA A 129 3.44 -4.30 6.52
C ALA A 129 4.28 -5.28 7.36
N SER A 130 3.79 -6.50 7.57
CA SER A 130 4.50 -7.55 8.30
C SER A 130 5.79 -7.98 7.58
N ALA A 131 5.73 -8.14 6.26
CA ALA A 131 6.90 -8.49 5.46
C ALA A 131 7.96 -7.37 5.46
N ILE A 132 7.55 -6.09 5.40
CA ILE A 132 8.47 -4.96 5.55
C ILE A 132 9.14 -5.01 6.91
N SER A 133 8.37 -5.15 8.00
CA SER A 133 8.89 -5.20 9.37
C SER A 133 9.88 -6.35 9.56
N ALA A 134 9.57 -7.54 9.06
CA ALA A 134 10.46 -8.69 9.11
C ALA A 134 11.77 -8.45 8.34
N ASN A 135 11.69 -7.85 7.15
CA ASN A 135 12.88 -7.53 6.35
C ASN A 135 13.76 -6.46 7.02
N LEU A 136 13.17 -5.43 7.64
CA LEU A 136 13.91 -4.44 8.41
C LEU A 136 14.59 -5.07 9.62
N ALA A 137 13.90 -5.96 10.34
CA ALA A 137 14.45 -6.70 11.49
C ALA A 137 15.64 -7.59 11.13
N THR A 138 15.76 -8.04 9.87
CA THR A 138 16.91 -8.78 9.36
C THR A 138 18.06 -7.89 8.87
N GLY A 139 17.98 -6.57 9.08
CA GLY A 139 19.03 -5.60 8.74
C GLY A 139 19.00 -5.11 7.30
N LYS A 140 17.95 -5.35 6.52
CA LYS A 140 17.83 -4.75 5.19
C LYS A 140 17.56 -3.25 5.30
N ASP A 141 18.11 -2.47 4.37
CA ASP A 141 17.73 -1.08 4.22
C ASP A 141 16.24 -0.94 3.80
N MET A 142 15.70 0.27 3.93
CA MET A 142 14.28 0.57 3.69
C MET A 142 13.83 0.15 2.29
N VAL A 143 14.58 0.52 1.26
CA VAL A 143 14.24 0.24 -0.15
C VAL A 143 14.24 -1.28 -0.42
N ARG A 144 15.24 -2.00 0.09
CA ARG A 144 15.33 -3.47 -0.06
C ARG A 144 14.23 -4.17 0.73
N ALA A 145 13.91 -3.70 1.93
CA ALA A 145 12.84 -4.25 2.76
C ALA A 145 11.48 -4.13 2.05
N VAL A 146 11.15 -2.93 1.55
CA VAL A 146 9.92 -2.68 0.79
C VAL A 146 9.88 -3.51 -0.49
N ARG A 147 10.97 -3.54 -1.28
CA ARG A 147 11.03 -4.32 -2.53
C ARG A 147 10.77 -5.81 -2.29
N SER A 148 11.37 -6.37 -1.24
CA SER A 148 11.16 -7.77 -0.87
C SER A 148 9.71 -8.05 -0.47
N ALA A 149 9.09 -7.13 0.26
CA ALA A 149 7.71 -7.25 0.72
C ALA A 149 6.70 -7.12 -0.43
N VAL A 150 6.90 -6.17 -1.34
CA VAL A 150 6.06 -5.99 -2.54
C VAL A 150 6.08 -7.26 -3.40
N ARG A 151 7.27 -7.82 -3.67
CA ARG A 151 7.40 -9.08 -4.43
C ARG A 151 6.73 -10.26 -3.71
N PHE A 152 6.84 -10.32 -2.39
CA PHE A 152 6.19 -11.37 -1.60
C PHE A 152 4.66 -11.31 -1.73
N VAL A 153 4.07 -10.12 -1.62
CA VAL A 153 2.61 -9.94 -1.74
C VAL A 153 2.14 -10.21 -3.16
N GLU A 154 2.86 -9.70 -4.16
CA GLU A 154 2.56 -9.94 -5.59
C GLU A 154 2.56 -11.44 -5.91
N ALA A 155 3.58 -12.17 -5.49
CA ALA A 155 3.65 -13.63 -5.66
C ALA A 155 2.51 -14.34 -4.92
N GLY A 156 2.18 -13.87 -3.72
CA GLY A 156 1.05 -14.40 -2.94
C GLY A 156 -0.30 -14.22 -3.64
N ILE A 157 -0.52 -13.09 -4.32
CA ILE A 157 -1.72 -12.85 -5.13
C ILE A 157 -1.71 -13.75 -6.37
N LYS A 158 -0.60 -13.78 -7.13
CA LYS A 158 -0.46 -14.56 -8.38
C LYS A 158 -0.66 -16.07 -8.18
N THR A 159 -0.31 -16.58 -7.00
CA THR A 159 -0.40 -18.02 -6.68
C THR A 159 -1.58 -18.36 -5.75
N SER A 160 -2.45 -17.39 -5.46
CA SER A 160 -3.64 -17.63 -4.65
C SER A 160 -4.65 -18.49 -5.39
N VAL A 161 -5.37 -19.31 -4.64
CA VAL A 161 -6.45 -20.16 -5.17
C VAL A 161 -7.80 -19.62 -4.71
N ASP A 162 -8.81 -19.78 -5.54
CA ASP A 162 -10.17 -19.36 -5.25
C ASP A 162 -10.81 -20.28 -4.21
N LEU A 163 -10.92 -19.78 -2.98
CA LEU A 163 -11.59 -20.47 -1.87
C LEU A 163 -12.89 -19.76 -1.53
N GLY A 164 -14.01 -20.46 -1.68
CA GLY A 164 -15.32 -19.91 -1.34
C GLY A 164 -15.82 -18.82 -2.30
N LYS A 165 -16.84 -18.06 -1.86
CA LYS A 165 -17.57 -17.07 -2.68
C LYS A 165 -17.18 -15.61 -2.42
N GLY A 166 -16.49 -15.34 -1.34
CA GLY A 166 -16.05 -14.00 -0.93
C GLY A 166 -14.62 -13.66 -1.38
N SER A 167 -14.10 -12.54 -0.88
CA SER A 167 -12.69 -12.17 -1.05
C SER A 167 -11.79 -13.18 -0.35
N GLY A 168 -10.97 -13.89 -1.12
CA GLY A 168 -10.06 -14.90 -0.60
C GLY A 168 -8.73 -14.33 -0.09
N PRO A 169 -7.97 -15.12 0.70
CA PRO A 169 -6.65 -14.74 1.16
C PRO A 169 -5.60 -14.91 0.06
N ILE A 170 -4.48 -14.19 0.19
CA ILE A 170 -3.29 -14.46 -0.62
C ILE A 170 -2.61 -15.77 -0.17
N ASN A 171 -1.82 -16.38 -1.05
CA ASN A 171 -1.01 -17.55 -0.71
C ASN A 171 0.28 -17.13 0.02
N HIS A 172 0.28 -17.15 1.34
CA HIS A 172 1.47 -16.83 2.14
C HIS A 172 2.60 -17.87 2.03
N PHE A 173 2.29 -19.07 1.57
CA PHE A 173 3.22 -20.19 1.46
C PHE A 173 3.80 -20.38 0.04
N HIS A 174 3.59 -19.42 -0.85
CA HIS A 174 3.97 -19.51 -2.27
C HIS A 174 5.45 -19.89 -2.52
N SER A 175 6.35 -19.56 -1.59
CA SER A 175 7.77 -19.86 -1.69
C SER A 175 8.17 -21.21 -1.05
N ILE A 176 7.28 -21.82 -0.29
CA ILE A 176 7.55 -23.03 0.49
C ILE A 176 6.69 -24.21 0.02
N TYR A 177 5.48 -23.92 -0.42
CA TYR A 177 4.47 -24.92 -0.74
C TYR A 177 3.71 -24.58 -2.02
N THR A 178 3.74 -25.48 -2.99
CA THR A 178 2.87 -25.40 -4.17
C THR A 178 1.51 -25.96 -3.84
N MET A 179 0.47 -25.11 -3.90
CA MET A 179 -0.89 -25.54 -3.61
C MET A 179 -1.33 -26.61 -4.64
N PRO A 180 -1.84 -27.79 -4.19
CA PRO A 180 -2.19 -28.88 -5.09
C PRO A 180 -3.44 -28.63 -5.96
N PHE A 181 -4.05 -27.45 -5.82
CA PHE A 181 -5.30 -27.06 -6.50
C PHE A 181 -5.14 -25.85 -7.42
N SER A 182 -3.94 -25.62 -7.95
CA SER A 182 -3.81 -24.67 -9.07
C SER A 182 -4.50 -25.28 -10.29
N PRO A 183 -5.44 -24.54 -10.94
CA PRO A 183 -6.12 -25.03 -12.14
C PRO A 183 -5.16 -25.26 -13.30
#